data_8a040894f168b56825ef9d5a93aae8da
#
_entry.id   8a040894f168b56825ef9d5a93aae8da
#
_cell.length_a   1.000
_cell.length_b   1.000
_cell.length_c   1.000
_cell.angle_alpha   90.00
_cell.angle_beta   90.00
_cell.angle_gamma   90.00
#
_symmetry.space_group_name_H-M   'P 1'
#
loop_
_entity.id
_entity.type
_entity.pdbx_description
1 polymer ?
#
loop_
_entity_poly.entity_id
_entity_poly.type
_entity_poly.pdbx_seq_one_letter_code
_entity_poly.pdbx_strand_id
1 'polypeptide(L)'
;MNIQLVHIKVRDLFNGYQDNGDKGVVAYGGKLDVRPAYQREFVYKPEQQQAVIDTLSKGYPLNVMYWADHGNGHYELIDGQQRTLSICTFLDGDFSCAGLFGIKQPQAFHTLPEDRREQLLDYELTVYICDGTESEKLEWFKTINIAGEELTDQELRNAVYTGPWVSDAKRYFSKTGCVAYGLGNQYLKGTANRQEYLETVIYWYGDRENPKQSIEECMMKHQLDPNAKDLWDYFRRVIEWVELLFPTYRKEMKGLPWGIYYNRYHKNTYDPKALEQEVATLMADEDVTKKRGIYKYVLEKAIGNDDPSVLGIRAF
;
A
#
# COMPACT_ATOMS: atom_id res chain seq x y z
N MET A 1 24.25 15.80 0.09
CA MET A 1 24.08 14.52 0.83
C MET A 1 25.43 13.86 1.06
N ASN A 2 25.76 13.44 2.28
CA ASN A 2 26.96 12.66 2.61
C ASN A 2 26.55 11.17 2.73
N ILE A 3 27.40 10.25 2.24
CA ILE A 3 27.12 8.82 2.24
C ILE A 3 28.30 8.09 2.87
N GLN A 4 28.05 7.34 3.94
CA GLN A 4 29.05 6.53 4.63
C GLN A 4 28.70 5.04 4.48
N LEU A 5 29.68 4.24 4.02
CA LEU A 5 29.57 2.78 4.03
C LEU A 5 29.95 2.23 5.41
N VAL A 6 29.08 1.39 5.96
CA VAL A 6 29.31 0.68 7.21
C VAL A 6 28.94 -0.79 7.06
N HIS A 7 29.51 -1.63 7.94
CA HIS A 7 29.13 -3.04 8.08
C HIS A 7 28.43 -3.23 9.43
N ILE A 8 27.21 -3.75 9.38
CA ILE A 8 26.36 -3.98 10.57
C ILE A 8 26.18 -5.48 10.72
N LYS A 9 26.57 -6.05 11.86
CA LYS A 9 26.30 -7.46 12.12
C LYS A 9 24.80 -7.70 12.32
N VAL A 10 24.34 -8.86 11.91
CA VAL A 10 22.94 -9.27 12.08
C VAL A 10 22.53 -9.24 13.56
N ARG A 11 23.43 -9.62 14.50
CA ARG A 11 23.16 -9.49 15.94
C ARG A 11 22.88 -8.06 16.39
N ASP A 12 23.62 -7.09 15.82
CA ASP A 12 23.46 -5.68 16.18
C ASP A 12 22.17 -5.13 15.58
N LEU A 13 21.85 -5.54 14.35
CA LEU A 13 20.56 -5.20 13.72
C LEU A 13 19.38 -5.74 14.54
N PHE A 14 19.42 -7.01 14.94
CA PHE A 14 18.35 -7.67 15.69
C PHE A 14 18.22 -7.16 17.13
N ASN A 15 19.29 -6.62 17.71
CA ASN A 15 19.23 -6.09 19.06
C ASN A 15 18.11 -5.05 19.19
N GLY A 16 17.22 -5.23 20.17
CA GLY A 16 16.08 -4.33 20.40
C GLY A 16 15.03 -4.36 19.29
N TYR A 17 14.99 -5.42 18.46
CA TYR A 17 13.91 -5.59 17.48
C TYR A 17 12.56 -5.71 18.17
N GLN A 18 11.60 -4.94 17.71
CA GLN A 18 10.20 -4.97 18.15
C GLN A 18 9.28 -4.64 16.98
N ASP A 19 8.35 -5.54 16.68
CA ASP A 19 7.22 -5.25 15.81
C ASP A 19 6.01 -4.86 16.66
N ASN A 20 5.69 -3.58 16.68
CA ASN A 20 4.57 -3.03 17.43
C ASN A 20 3.31 -2.89 16.56
N GLY A 21 3.20 -3.64 15.49
CA GLY A 21 2.08 -3.57 14.54
C GLY A 21 1.95 -2.16 13.95
N ASP A 22 0.79 -1.54 14.15
CA ASP A 22 0.50 -0.19 13.62
C ASP A 22 1.39 0.92 14.16
N LYS A 23 2.08 0.69 15.28
CA LYS A 23 2.98 1.67 15.89
C LYS A 23 4.38 1.68 15.29
N GLY A 24 4.63 0.81 14.29
CA GLY A 24 5.91 0.74 13.61
C GLY A 24 6.76 -0.46 14.04
N VAL A 25 7.88 -0.63 13.35
CA VAL A 25 8.89 -1.66 13.62
C VAL A 25 10.23 -0.99 13.87
N VAL A 26 10.86 -1.34 14.96
CA VAL A 26 12.17 -0.81 15.32
C VAL A 26 13.19 -1.93 15.46
N ALA A 27 14.47 -1.61 15.24
CA ALA A 27 15.62 -2.52 15.37
C ALA A 27 16.87 -1.73 15.78
N TYR A 28 18.03 -2.37 15.82
CA TYR A 28 19.33 -1.74 16.09
C TYR A 28 19.34 -0.96 17.41
N GLY A 29 18.96 -1.62 18.49
CA GLY A 29 18.85 -0.99 19.81
C GLY A 29 17.73 0.05 19.91
N GLY A 30 16.68 -0.07 19.11
CA GLY A 30 15.58 0.90 19.01
C GLY A 30 15.95 2.18 18.25
N LYS A 31 17.10 2.21 17.61
CA LYS A 31 17.62 3.38 16.88
C LYS A 31 17.25 3.38 15.40
N LEU A 32 16.86 2.24 14.83
CA LEU A 32 16.46 2.10 13.44
C LEU A 32 14.94 1.97 13.35
N ASP A 33 14.29 2.91 12.70
CA ASP A 33 12.91 2.74 12.24
C ASP A 33 12.93 1.90 10.96
N VAL A 34 12.47 0.65 11.08
CA VAL A 34 12.47 -0.32 9.98
C VAL A 34 11.26 -0.12 9.07
N ARG A 35 10.17 0.44 9.61
CA ARG A 35 8.94 0.67 8.86
C ARG A 35 8.45 2.11 9.04
N PRO A 36 9.06 3.07 8.36
CA PRO A 36 8.58 4.45 8.29
C PRO A 36 7.13 4.54 7.79
N ALA A 37 6.44 5.63 8.15
CA ALA A 37 5.02 5.81 7.86
C ALA A 37 4.67 5.74 6.35
N TYR A 38 5.59 6.07 5.47
CA TYR A 38 5.39 6.05 4.02
C TYR A 38 5.71 4.70 3.38
N GLN A 39 6.49 3.83 4.02
CA GLN A 39 6.81 2.52 3.47
C GLN A 39 5.61 1.56 3.58
N ARG A 40 5.53 0.64 2.63
CA ARG A 40 4.47 -0.37 2.57
C ARG A 40 4.65 -1.45 3.62
N GLU A 41 3.58 -2.20 3.86
CA GLU A 41 3.65 -3.41 4.67
C GLU A 41 4.61 -4.45 4.07
N PHE A 42 5.05 -5.36 4.92
CA PHE A 42 5.85 -6.51 4.54
C PHE A 42 5.13 -7.37 3.48
N VAL A 43 5.73 -7.51 2.31
CA VAL A 43 5.09 -8.15 1.14
C VAL A 43 5.84 -9.37 0.60
N TYR A 44 7.00 -9.73 1.18
CA TYR A 44 7.72 -10.93 0.74
C TYR A 44 6.88 -12.19 0.99
N LYS A 45 6.80 -13.03 -0.05
CA LYS A 45 6.24 -14.36 0.07
C LYS A 45 7.17 -15.26 0.87
N PRO A 46 6.68 -16.36 1.46
CA PRO A 46 7.52 -17.29 2.23
C PRO A 46 8.80 -17.73 1.50
N GLU A 47 8.72 -17.94 0.19
CA GLU A 47 9.87 -18.35 -0.63
C GLU A 47 10.93 -17.26 -0.72
N GLN A 48 10.51 -15.99 -0.75
CA GLN A 48 11.41 -14.84 -0.79
C GLN A 48 12.07 -14.61 0.58
N GLN A 49 11.32 -14.77 1.68
CA GLN A 49 11.86 -14.73 3.04
C GLN A 49 12.92 -15.83 3.23
N GLN A 50 12.59 -17.05 2.83
CA GLN A 50 13.51 -18.17 2.89
C GLN A 50 14.79 -17.91 2.08
N ALA A 51 14.68 -17.32 0.87
CA ALA A 51 15.84 -17.01 0.03
C ALA A 51 16.81 -16.00 0.70
N VAL A 52 16.29 -15.04 1.49
CA VAL A 52 17.13 -14.14 2.28
C VAL A 52 17.93 -14.92 3.31
N ILE A 53 17.28 -15.77 4.10
CA ILE A 53 17.95 -16.55 5.16
C ILE A 53 18.93 -17.58 4.57
N ASP A 54 18.59 -18.20 3.45
CA ASP A 54 19.47 -19.12 2.72
C ASP A 54 20.75 -18.41 2.23
N THR A 55 20.62 -17.17 1.74
CA THR A 55 21.75 -16.32 1.35
C THR A 55 22.70 -16.07 2.53
N LEU A 56 22.16 -15.72 3.70
CA LEU A 56 22.97 -15.54 4.92
C LEU A 56 23.66 -16.84 5.33
N SER A 57 22.93 -17.96 5.30
CA SER A 57 23.45 -19.27 5.73
C SER A 57 24.64 -19.74 4.88
N LYS A 58 24.69 -19.32 3.60
CA LYS A 58 25.76 -19.61 2.66
C LYS A 58 26.90 -18.59 2.69
N GLY A 59 26.76 -17.52 3.46
CA GLY A 59 27.71 -16.41 3.47
C GLY A 59 27.79 -15.66 2.13
N TYR A 60 26.74 -15.73 1.30
CA TYR A 60 26.70 -15.01 0.03
C TYR A 60 26.37 -13.53 0.27
N PRO A 61 26.86 -12.61 -0.59
CA PRO A 61 26.57 -11.19 -0.42
C PRO A 61 25.07 -10.94 -0.60
N LEU A 62 24.49 -10.27 0.39
CA LEU A 62 23.15 -9.72 0.30
C LEU A 62 23.22 -8.32 -0.30
N ASN A 63 22.20 -7.91 -1.07
CA ASN A 63 22.16 -6.54 -1.62
C ASN A 63 22.28 -5.50 -0.50
N VAL A 64 22.97 -4.40 -0.81
CA VAL A 64 23.17 -3.27 0.12
C VAL A 64 21.87 -2.70 0.66
N MET A 65 21.91 -2.17 1.87
CA MET A 65 20.80 -1.46 2.51
C MET A 65 21.12 0.03 2.61
N TYR A 66 20.10 0.86 2.65
CA TYR A 66 20.23 2.31 2.75
C TYR A 66 19.45 2.83 3.95
N TRP A 67 20.17 3.52 4.86
CA TRP A 67 19.61 4.14 6.05
C TRP A 67 19.78 5.66 5.97
N ALA A 68 18.75 6.42 6.30
CA ALA A 68 18.83 7.87 6.48
C ALA A 68 19.21 8.18 7.93
N ASP A 69 20.20 9.03 8.12
CA ASP A 69 20.53 9.58 9.45
C ASP A 69 19.61 10.77 9.77
N HIS A 70 18.91 10.69 10.89
CA HIS A 70 18.09 11.78 11.44
C HIS A 70 18.80 12.52 12.58
N GLY A 71 20.08 12.22 12.80
CA GLY A 71 20.87 12.77 13.89
C GLY A 71 20.68 12.01 15.21
N ASN A 72 21.57 12.30 16.18
CA ASN A 72 21.55 11.68 17.50
C ASN A 72 21.59 10.12 17.50
N GLY A 73 22.11 9.51 16.41
CA GLY A 73 22.18 8.05 16.26
C GLY A 73 20.82 7.39 16.01
N HIS A 74 19.85 8.13 15.49
CA HIS A 74 18.57 7.60 15.01
C HIS A 74 18.58 7.53 13.50
N TYR A 75 18.11 6.39 12.99
CA TYR A 75 18.14 6.05 11.58
C TYR A 75 16.74 5.66 11.10
N GLU A 76 16.50 5.86 9.83
CA GLU A 76 15.32 5.40 9.12
C GLU A 76 15.75 4.51 7.95
N LEU A 77 15.10 3.37 7.80
CA LEU A 77 15.40 2.43 6.72
C LEU A 77 14.79 2.92 5.40
N ILE A 78 15.64 3.33 4.47
CA ILE A 78 15.24 3.81 3.14
C ILE A 78 15.00 2.66 2.18
N ASP A 79 15.97 1.72 2.05
CA ASP A 79 15.83 0.49 1.28
C ASP A 79 16.41 -0.70 2.04
N GLY A 80 15.79 -1.86 1.85
CA GLY A 80 16.13 -3.09 2.53
C GLY A 80 15.10 -3.56 3.54
N GLN A 81 13.92 -2.92 3.62
CA GLN A 81 12.86 -3.27 4.57
C GLN A 81 12.52 -4.75 4.54
N GLN A 82 12.27 -5.30 3.35
CA GLN A 82 11.89 -6.69 3.18
C GLN A 82 12.98 -7.67 3.68
N ARG A 83 14.24 -7.35 3.42
CA ARG A 83 15.41 -8.12 3.88
C ARG A 83 15.56 -8.02 5.39
N THR A 84 15.49 -6.82 5.93
CA THR A 84 15.57 -6.57 7.38
C THR A 84 14.46 -7.31 8.13
N LEU A 85 13.22 -7.20 7.68
CA LEU A 85 12.10 -7.90 8.30
C LEU A 85 12.22 -9.42 8.19
N SER A 86 12.66 -9.96 7.03
CA SER A 86 12.90 -11.40 6.87
C SER A 86 13.96 -11.91 7.87
N ILE A 87 15.03 -11.15 8.07
CA ILE A 87 16.09 -11.49 9.02
C ILE A 87 15.55 -11.45 10.45
N CYS A 88 14.92 -10.34 10.83
CA CYS A 88 14.47 -10.14 12.20
C CYS A 88 13.35 -11.11 12.60
N THR A 89 12.34 -11.33 11.74
CA THR A 89 11.24 -12.28 12.01
C THR A 89 11.74 -13.75 12.07
N PHE A 90 12.77 -14.12 11.28
CA PHE A 90 13.39 -15.43 11.41
C PHE A 90 14.12 -15.60 12.75
N LEU A 91 14.89 -14.59 13.17
CA LEU A 91 15.60 -14.62 14.45
C LEU A 91 14.66 -14.60 15.65
N ASP A 92 13.51 -13.94 15.51
CA ASP A 92 12.44 -13.92 16.53
C ASP A 92 11.68 -15.26 16.62
N GLY A 93 11.77 -16.08 15.55
CA GLY A 93 11.20 -17.43 15.53
C GLY A 93 9.83 -17.52 14.85
N ASP A 94 9.40 -16.49 14.12
CA ASP A 94 8.09 -16.40 13.48
C ASP A 94 7.91 -17.39 12.33
N PHE A 95 9.01 -17.84 11.72
CA PHE A 95 8.96 -18.84 10.65
C PHE A 95 10.19 -19.75 10.65
N SER A 96 10.11 -20.83 9.88
CA SER A 96 11.18 -21.81 9.70
C SER A 96 11.55 -21.94 8.22
N CYS A 97 12.82 -22.25 7.96
CA CYS A 97 13.37 -22.46 6.62
C CYS A 97 13.81 -23.89 6.43
N ALA A 98 13.48 -24.48 5.27
CA ALA A 98 13.98 -25.82 4.88
C ALA A 98 15.34 -25.69 4.18
N GLY A 99 16.18 -26.71 4.29
CA GLY A 99 17.45 -26.80 3.57
C GLY A 99 18.60 -25.97 4.14
N LEU A 100 18.40 -25.22 5.23
CA LEU A 100 19.45 -24.42 5.84
C LEU A 100 20.64 -25.32 6.28
N PHE A 101 21.84 -24.90 5.91
CA PHE A 101 23.08 -25.64 6.20
C PHE A 101 23.07 -27.10 5.75
N GLY A 102 22.25 -27.46 4.73
CA GLY A 102 22.06 -28.83 4.26
C GLY A 102 21.08 -29.68 5.09
N ILE A 103 20.46 -29.11 6.11
CA ILE A 103 19.46 -29.79 6.94
C ILE A 103 18.13 -29.82 6.19
N LYS A 104 17.63 -30.98 5.80
CA LYS A 104 16.41 -31.13 4.98
C LYS A 104 15.13 -30.70 5.69
N GLN A 105 15.05 -30.91 7.01
CA GLN A 105 13.89 -30.52 7.81
C GLN A 105 13.84 -29.00 7.98
N PRO A 106 12.65 -28.39 8.04
CA PRO A 106 12.50 -26.97 8.37
C PRO A 106 13.15 -26.65 9.73
N GLN A 107 13.97 -25.62 9.77
CA GLN A 107 14.67 -25.14 10.96
C GLN A 107 14.18 -23.74 11.31
N ALA A 108 13.73 -23.54 12.53
CA ALA A 108 13.60 -22.23 13.14
C ALA A 108 14.96 -21.81 13.73
N PHE A 109 15.21 -20.52 13.90
CA PHE A 109 16.50 -20.03 14.40
C PHE A 109 16.92 -20.70 15.72
N HIS A 110 16.02 -20.79 16.69
CA HIS A 110 16.29 -21.37 18.01
C HIS A 110 16.53 -22.90 17.97
N THR A 111 16.16 -23.60 16.89
CA THR A 111 16.42 -25.05 16.73
C THR A 111 17.75 -25.35 16.05
N LEU A 112 18.43 -24.33 15.51
CA LEU A 112 19.74 -24.50 14.88
C LEU A 112 20.82 -24.79 15.93
N PRO A 113 21.86 -25.59 15.57
CA PRO A 113 23.08 -25.71 16.36
C PRO A 113 23.71 -24.37 16.68
N GLU A 114 24.38 -24.23 17.82
CA GLU A 114 24.95 -22.97 18.30
C GLU A 114 25.91 -22.33 17.29
N ASP A 115 26.82 -23.12 16.73
CA ASP A 115 27.76 -22.67 15.70
C ASP A 115 27.07 -22.07 14.46
N ARG A 116 25.89 -22.60 14.08
CA ARG A 116 25.09 -22.10 12.96
C ARG A 116 24.34 -20.82 13.32
N ARG A 117 23.85 -20.73 14.56
CA ARG A 117 23.25 -19.48 15.06
C ARG A 117 24.27 -18.36 15.08
N GLU A 118 25.47 -18.64 15.64
CA GLU A 118 26.55 -17.65 15.68
C GLU A 118 27.00 -17.22 14.27
N GLN A 119 27.08 -18.16 13.31
CA GLN A 119 27.37 -17.84 11.91
C GLN A 119 26.36 -16.84 11.31
N LEU A 120 25.05 -17.01 11.56
CA LEU A 120 24.03 -16.09 11.10
C LEU A 120 24.11 -14.74 11.83
N LEU A 121 24.33 -14.75 13.14
CA LEU A 121 24.43 -13.54 13.95
C LEU A 121 25.67 -12.68 13.60
N ASP A 122 26.76 -13.32 13.20
CA ASP A 122 27.99 -12.64 12.80
C ASP A 122 28.03 -12.22 11.35
N TYR A 123 27.01 -12.57 10.55
CA TYR A 123 26.93 -12.11 9.17
C TYR A 123 26.90 -10.57 9.10
N GLU A 124 27.74 -10.00 8.23
CA GLU A 124 27.87 -8.56 8.06
C GLU A 124 27.00 -8.04 6.92
N LEU A 125 26.04 -7.19 7.24
CA LEU A 125 25.21 -6.47 6.30
C LEU A 125 25.96 -5.23 5.81
N THR A 126 25.96 -5.00 4.51
CA THR A 126 26.51 -3.78 3.90
C THR A 126 25.45 -2.69 3.91
N VAL A 127 25.71 -1.59 4.61
CA VAL A 127 24.77 -0.50 4.80
C VAL A 127 25.39 0.82 4.39
N TYR A 128 24.69 1.61 3.57
CA TYR A 128 24.99 3.01 3.34
C TYR A 128 24.16 3.88 4.26
N ILE A 129 24.83 4.66 5.12
CA ILE A 129 24.19 5.69 5.93
C ILE A 129 24.24 7.01 5.17
N CYS A 130 23.09 7.60 4.92
CA CYS A 130 22.90 8.81 4.13
C CYS A 130 22.50 9.96 5.05
N ASP A 131 23.35 10.99 5.13
CA ASP A 131 23.09 12.23 5.85
C ASP A 131 22.89 13.37 4.85
N GLY A 132 21.83 14.16 5.03
CA GLY A 132 21.45 15.25 4.15
C GLY A 132 20.11 15.88 4.53
N THR A 133 19.68 16.85 3.75
CA THR A 133 18.36 17.46 3.91
C THR A 133 17.26 16.45 3.58
N GLU A 134 16.05 16.65 4.12
CA GLU A 134 14.89 15.79 3.82
C GLU A 134 14.57 15.74 2.31
N SER A 135 14.78 16.85 1.60
CA SER A 135 14.61 16.90 0.14
C SER A 135 15.62 16.02 -0.60
N GLU A 136 16.90 16.04 -0.18
CA GLU A 136 17.94 15.19 -0.77
C GLU A 136 17.70 13.71 -0.48
N LYS A 137 17.29 13.36 0.74
CA LYS A 137 16.94 12.00 1.13
C LYS A 137 15.78 11.47 0.31
N LEU A 138 14.71 12.28 0.12
CA LEU A 138 13.55 11.92 -0.67
C LEU A 138 13.90 11.74 -2.16
N GLU A 139 14.70 12.62 -2.74
CA GLU A 139 15.16 12.50 -4.13
C GLU A 139 16.01 11.23 -4.32
N TRP A 140 16.90 10.96 -3.37
CA TRP A 140 17.70 9.76 -3.37
C TRP A 140 16.85 8.49 -3.24
N PHE A 141 15.85 8.49 -2.34
CA PHE A 141 14.90 7.40 -2.18
C PHE A 141 14.17 7.05 -3.50
N LYS A 142 13.72 8.07 -4.25
CA LYS A 142 13.15 7.85 -5.60
C LYS A 142 14.14 7.18 -6.54
N THR A 143 15.41 7.56 -6.48
CA THR A 143 16.46 7.05 -7.36
C THR A 143 16.84 5.59 -7.03
N ILE A 144 16.95 5.23 -5.76
CA ILE A 144 17.34 3.86 -5.35
C ILE A 144 16.27 2.84 -5.75
N ASN A 145 15.00 3.18 -5.61
CA ASN A 145 13.89 2.27 -5.88
C ASN A 145 13.72 1.94 -7.38
N ILE A 146 14.45 2.59 -8.29
CA ILE A 146 14.45 2.25 -9.72
C ILE A 146 14.99 0.84 -9.98
N ALA A 147 15.87 0.32 -9.11
CA ALA A 147 16.49 -1.01 -9.29
C ALA A 147 15.73 -2.17 -8.61
N GLY A 148 14.68 -1.88 -7.84
CA GLY A 148 13.87 -2.85 -7.07
C GLY A 148 12.43 -2.96 -7.55
N GLU A 149 11.53 -3.34 -6.65
CA GLU A 149 10.09 -3.14 -6.88
C GLU A 149 9.79 -1.65 -6.82
N GLU A 150 9.45 -1.04 -7.96
CA GLU A 150 9.12 0.37 -8.05
C GLU A 150 8.02 0.75 -7.06
N LEU A 151 8.23 1.87 -6.37
CA LEU A 151 7.20 2.48 -5.55
C LEU A 151 6.07 3.00 -6.45
N THR A 152 4.85 2.83 -5.99
CA THR A 152 3.72 3.52 -6.62
C THR A 152 3.78 5.01 -6.35
N ASP A 153 3.14 5.80 -7.20
CA ASP A 153 3.03 7.25 -7.00
C ASP A 153 2.42 7.58 -5.63
N GLN A 154 1.49 6.76 -5.14
CA GLN A 154 0.89 6.97 -3.82
C GLN A 154 1.85 6.65 -2.67
N GLU A 155 2.73 5.66 -2.81
CA GLU A 155 3.78 5.40 -1.82
C GLU A 155 4.75 6.60 -1.71
N LEU A 156 5.08 7.21 -2.84
CA LEU A 156 5.89 8.44 -2.88
C LEU A 156 5.15 9.63 -2.24
N ARG A 157 3.85 9.82 -2.56
CA ARG A 157 3.03 10.88 -1.93
C ARG A 157 2.93 10.70 -0.43
N ASN A 158 2.81 9.48 0.06
CA ASN A 158 2.78 9.19 1.49
C ASN A 158 4.06 9.63 2.21
N ALA A 159 5.22 9.56 1.55
CA ALA A 159 6.48 10.06 2.08
C ALA A 159 6.51 11.60 2.13
N VAL A 160 6.08 12.25 1.05
CA VAL A 160 6.09 13.73 0.95
C VAL A 160 5.13 14.37 1.94
N TYR A 161 3.92 13.81 2.07
CA TYR A 161 2.83 14.35 2.88
C TYR A 161 2.64 13.55 4.17
N THR A 162 3.74 13.03 4.74
CA THR A 162 3.72 12.34 6.02
C THR A 162 3.08 13.20 7.10
N GLY A 163 2.17 12.60 7.88
CA GLY A 163 1.44 13.27 8.94
C GLY A 163 0.39 12.37 9.60
N PRO A 164 -0.30 12.87 10.65
CA PRO A 164 -1.31 12.10 11.38
C PRO A 164 -2.42 11.60 10.46
N TRP A 165 -2.87 12.43 9.52
CA TRP A 165 -3.95 12.10 8.61
C TRP A 165 -3.62 10.90 7.70
N VAL A 166 -2.48 10.95 6.98
CA VAL A 166 -2.11 9.84 6.10
C VAL A 166 -1.79 8.57 6.88
N SER A 167 -1.21 8.70 8.08
CA SER A 167 -0.93 7.56 8.96
C SER A 167 -2.21 6.87 9.41
N ASP A 168 -3.25 7.63 9.76
CA ASP A 168 -4.56 7.08 10.12
C ASP A 168 -5.30 6.53 8.88
N ALA A 169 -5.24 7.22 7.72
CA ALA A 169 -5.82 6.75 6.47
C ALA A 169 -5.28 5.37 6.05
N LYS A 170 -3.99 5.13 6.21
CA LYS A 170 -3.35 3.83 5.91
C LYS A 170 -3.95 2.67 6.71
N ARG A 171 -4.42 2.91 7.93
CA ARG A 171 -5.07 1.86 8.76
C ARG A 171 -6.37 1.36 8.12
N TYR A 172 -7.09 2.24 7.42
CA TYR A 172 -8.33 1.88 6.74
C TYR A 172 -8.10 1.27 5.36
N PHE A 173 -7.09 1.74 4.60
CA PHE A 173 -7.01 1.52 3.15
C PHE A 173 -5.78 0.75 2.67
N SER A 174 -4.74 0.58 3.49
CA SER A 174 -3.41 0.22 3.00
C SER A 174 -2.86 -1.11 3.52
N LYS A 175 -3.69 -1.94 4.16
CA LYS A 175 -3.29 -3.24 4.70
C LYS A 175 -3.99 -4.38 3.99
N THR A 176 -3.32 -5.52 3.93
CA THR A 176 -3.96 -6.76 3.50
C THR A 176 -5.13 -7.08 4.43
N GLY A 177 -6.34 -7.24 3.87
CA GLY A 177 -7.54 -7.49 4.66
C GLY A 177 -8.03 -6.29 5.48
N CYS A 178 -7.62 -5.06 5.14
CA CYS A 178 -8.11 -3.84 5.79
C CYS A 178 -9.62 -3.70 5.67
N VAL A 179 -10.21 -2.83 6.51
CA VAL A 179 -11.67 -2.63 6.53
C VAL A 179 -12.20 -2.13 5.18
N ALA A 180 -11.44 -1.34 4.43
CA ALA A 180 -11.81 -0.91 3.08
C ALA A 180 -11.83 -2.08 2.08
N TYR A 181 -10.95 -3.08 2.24
CA TYR A 181 -11.00 -4.30 1.45
C TYR A 181 -12.30 -5.07 1.70
N GLY A 182 -12.66 -5.27 2.98
CA GLY A 182 -13.90 -5.97 3.33
C GLY A 182 -15.15 -5.31 2.74
N LEU A 183 -15.18 -3.97 2.72
CA LEU A 183 -16.35 -3.21 2.26
C LEU A 183 -16.36 -2.98 0.75
N GLY A 184 -15.21 -2.72 0.12
CA GLY A 184 -15.16 -2.15 -1.23
C GLY A 184 -14.37 -2.93 -2.27
N ASN A 185 -13.86 -4.15 -1.99
CA ASN A 185 -13.05 -4.92 -2.92
C ASN A 185 -13.74 -5.25 -4.25
N GLN A 186 -15.07 -5.28 -4.27
CA GLN A 186 -15.88 -5.47 -5.47
C GLN A 186 -15.88 -4.23 -6.36
N TYR A 187 -15.69 -3.05 -5.80
CA TYR A 187 -15.80 -1.76 -6.49
C TYR A 187 -14.45 -1.13 -6.78
N LEU A 188 -13.46 -1.32 -5.91
CA LEU A 188 -12.11 -0.81 -6.07
C LEU A 188 -11.25 -1.71 -6.97
N LYS A 189 -10.39 -1.11 -7.76
CA LYS A 189 -9.37 -1.80 -8.55
C LYS A 189 -8.02 -1.73 -7.81
N GLY A 190 -7.15 -2.73 -8.07
CA GLY A 190 -5.82 -2.78 -7.49
C GLY A 190 -5.78 -3.49 -6.14
N THR A 191 -4.76 -3.20 -5.34
CA THR A 191 -4.48 -3.84 -4.05
C THR A 191 -4.24 -2.80 -2.96
N ALA A 192 -4.73 -3.08 -1.74
CA ALA A 192 -4.59 -2.18 -0.62
C ALA A 192 -3.13 -1.97 -0.19
N ASN A 193 -2.35 -3.03 -0.15
CA ASN A 193 -0.93 -2.97 0.27
C ASN A 193 -0.03 -2.19 -0.70
N ARG A 194 -0.43 -2.03 -1.97
CA ARG A 194 0.23 -1.16 -2.95
C ARG A 194 -0.32 0.27 -2.94
N GLN A 195 -1.09 0.64 -1.92
CA GLN A 195 -1.70 1.95 -1.70
C GLN A 195 -2.76 2.37 -2.75
N GLU A 196 -3.12 1.50 -3.71
CA GLU A 196 -4.04 1.83 -4.81
C GLU A 196 -5.47 2.13 -4.32
N TYR A 197 -5.90 1.51 -3.20
CA TYR A 197 -7.18 1.83 -2.58
C TYR A 197 -7.15 3.24 -1.97
N LEU A 198 -6.07 3.55 -1.23
CA LEU A 198 -5.88 4.86 -0.63
C LEU A 198 -5.84 5.95 -1.71
N GLU A 199 -5.05 5.75 -2.76
CA GLU A 199 -4.95 6.67 -3.90
C GLU A 199 -6.33 6.97 -4.51
N THR A 200 -7.08 5.92 -4.82
CA THR A 200 -8.40 6.03 -5.42
C THR A 200 -9.36 6.84 -4.52
N VAL A 201 -9.36 6.57 -3.23
CA VAL A 201 -10.29 7.22 -2.30
C VAL A 201 -9.90 8.66 -2.02
N ILE A 202 -8.60 8.98 -1.92
CA ILE A 202 -8.12 10.37 -1.80
C ILE A 202 -8.52 11.16 -3.05
N TYR A 203 -8.34 10.60 -4.25
CA TYR A 203 -8.78 11.25 -5.49
C TYR A 203 -10.29 11.57 -5.50
N TRP A 204 -11.13 10.62 -5.08
CA TRP A 204 -12.58 10.85 -4.99
C TRP A 204 -12.93 11.91 -3.94
N TYR A 205 -12.25 11.88 -2.81
CA TYR A 205 -12.49 12.80 -1.71
C TYR A 205 -12.08 14.23 -2.07
N GLY A 206 -10.93 14.40 -2.72
CA GLY A 206 -10.47 15.70 -3.23
C GLY A 206 -11.42 16.29 -4.25
N ASP A 207 -11.92 15.50 -5.21
CA ASP A 207 -12.92 15.94 -6.20
C ASP A 207 -14.24 16.41 -5.53
N ARG A 208 -14.63 15.84 -4.38
CA ARG A 208 -15.77 16.31 -3.59
C ARG A 208 -15.59 17.73 -3.09
N GLU A 209 -14.39 18.04 -2.61
CA GLU A 209 -14.07 19.34 -2.04
C GLU A 209 -13.89 20.41 -3.11
N ASN A 210 -13.15 20.06 -4.14
CA ASN A 210 -12.91 20.94 -5.28
C ASN A 210 -12.76 20.08 -6.56
N PRO A 211 -13.72 20.13 -7.49
CA PRO A 211 -13.62 19.40 -8.74
C PRO A 211 -12.29 19.70 -9.47
N LYS A 212 -11.57 18.63 -9.85
CA LYS A 212 -10.23 18.66 -10.45
C LYS A 212 -9.07 18.91 -9.46
N GLN A 213 -9.31 18.91 -8.15
CA GLN A 213 -8.24 18.94 -7.16
C GLN A 213 -7.31 17.73 -7.36
N SER A 214 -5.99 17.97 -7.32
CA SER A 214 -5.02 16.88 -7.38
C SER A 214 -4.98 16.10 -6.05
N ILE A 215 -4.46 14.90 -6.10
CA ILE A 215 -4.24 14.08 -4.88
C ILE A 215 -3.28 14.82 -3.95
N GLU A 216 -2.23 15.42 -4.51
CA GLU A 216 -1.22 16.19 -3.77
C GLU A 216 -1.81 17.37 -3.03
N GLU A 217 -2.68 18.15 -3.68
CA GLU A 217 -3.37 19.27 -3.04
C GLU A 217 -4.28 18.81 -1.89
N CYS A 218 -5.00 17.70 -2.08
CA CYS A 218 -5.82 17.10 -1.04
C CYS A 218 -4.96 16.65 0.15
N MET A 219 -3.87 15.92 -0.09
CA MET A 219 -2.97 15.43 0.95
C MET A 219 -2.28 16.57 1.70
N MET A 220 -1.83 17.61 0.99
CA MET A 220 -1.21 18.79 1.60
C MET A 220 -2.19 19.53 2.51
N LYS A 221 -3.44 19.69 2.09
CA LYS A 221 -4.50 20.36 2.87
C LYS A 221 -4.79 19.65 4.19
N HIS A 222 -4.82 18.30 4.16
CA HIS A 222 -5.20 17.47 5.30
C HIS A 222 -4.01 16.96 6.11
N GLN A 223 -2.77 17.21 5.69
CA GLN A 223 -1.55 16.63 6.26
C GLN A 223 -1.50 16.66 7.80
N LEU A 224 -1.92 17.77 8.40
CA LEU A 224 -1.88 17.99 9.85
C LEU A 224 -3.19 17.66 10.57
N ASP A 225 -4.22 17.19 9.86
CA ASP A 225 -5.46 16.76 10.50
C ASP A 225 -5.17 15.56 11.42
N PRO A 226 -5.80 15.49 12.60
CA PRO A 226 -5.45 14.52 13.63
C PRO A 226 -5.81 13.08 13.27
N ASN A 227 -6.70 12.89 12.32
CA ASN A 227 -7.12 11.57 11.81
C ASN A 227 -7.78 11.69 10.42
N ALA A 228 -8.03 10.56 9.77
CA ALA A 228 -8.67 10.45 8.47
C ALA A 228 -10.12 9.90 8.55
N LYS A 229 -10.81 10.15 9.67
CA LYS A 229 -12.17 9.65 9.88
C LYS A 229 -13.14 10.16 8.82
N ASP A 230 -13.02 11.42 8.39
CA ASP A 230 -13.87 12.01 7.36
C ASP A 230 -13.68 11.34 6.00
N LEU A 231 -12.44 10.97 5.64
CA LEU A 231 -12.13 10.18 4.45
C LEU A 231 -12.78 8.80 4.51
N TRP A 232 -12.70 8.14 5.67
CA TRP A 232 -13.32 6.83 5.90
C TRP A 232 -14.84 6.91 5.83
N ASP A 233 -15.47 7.86 6.51
CA ASP A 233 -16.91 8.05 6.51
C ASP A 233 -17.44 8.43 5.12
N TYR A 234 -16.65 9.18 4.34
CA TYR A 234 -16.95 9.47 2.94
C TYR A 234 -16.95 8.19 2.11
N PHE A 235 -15.90 7.38 2.20
CA PHE A 235 -15.79 6.13 1.46
C PHE A 235 -16.97 5.19 1.76
N ARG A 236 -17.32 5.01 3.03
CA ARG A 236 -18.49 4.19 3.40
C ARG A 236 -19.76 4.68 2.74
N ARG A 237 -20.03 5.99 2.79
CA ARG A 237 -21.21 6.56 2.13
C ARG A 237 -21.23 6.35 0.63
N VAL A 238 -20.08 6.39 -0.03
CA VAL A 238 -19.98 6.07 -1.46
C VAL A 238 -20.42 4.62 -1.72
N ILE A 239 -19.87 3.68 -0.97
CA ILE A 239 -20.18 2.26 -1.17
C ILE A 239 -21.64 1.96 -0.83
N GLU A 240 -22.15 2.45 0.31
CA GLU A 240 -23.55 2.30 0.72
C GLU A 240 -24.51 2.86 -0.35
N TRP A 241 -24.19 3.99 -0.95
CA TRP A 241 -24.97 4.58 -2.04
C TRP A 241 -24.95 3.72 -3.30
N VAL A 242 -23.79 3.16 -3.67
CA VAL A 242 -23.69 2.25 -4.82
C VAL A 242 -24.54 0.99 -4.62
N GLU A 243 -24.44 0.38 -3.44
CA GLU A 243 -25.20 -0.84 -3.09
C GLU A 243 -26.71 -0.59 -3.04
N LEU A 244 -27.12 0.59 -2.57
CA LEU A 244 -28.52 0.99 -2.56
C LEU A 244 -29.09 1.11 -3.98
N LEU A 245 -28.33 1.72 -4.91
CA LEU A 245 -28.79 1.96 -6.27
C LEU A 245 -28.65 0.75 -7.19
N PHE A 246 -27.62 -0.06 -6.98
CA PHE A 246 -27.26 -1.20 -7.82
C PHE A 246 -27.01 -2.45 -6.97
N PRO A 247 -28.08 -3.08 -6.44
CA PRO A 247 -27.95 -4.19 -5.50
C PRO A 247 -27.38 -5.47 -6.13
N THR A 248 -27.46 -5.61 -7.47
CA THR A 248 -26.88 -6.75 -8.17
C THR A 248 -25.46 -6.44 -8.60
N TYR A 249 -24.46 -7.02 -7.90
CA TYR A 249 -23.08 -6.88 -8.30
C TYR A 249 -22.80 -7.47 -9.69
N ARG A 250 -22.07 -6.73 -10.52
CA ARG A 250 -21.54 -7.17 -11.82
C ARG A 250 -20.07 -6.79 -11.94
N LYS A 251 -19.27 -7.63 -12.63
CA LYS A 251 -17.81 -7.41 -12.78
C LYS A 251 -17.45 -6.05 -13.39
N GLU A 252 -18.34 -5.49 -14.20
CA GLU A 252 -18.20 -4.18 -14.84
C GLU A 252 -18.19 -3.01 -13.85
N MET A 253 -18.70 -3.23 -12.63
CA MET A 253 -18.71 -2.24 -11.54
C MET A 253 -17.31 -2.03 -10.96
N LYS A 254 -16.42 -3.03 -11.09
CA LYS A 254 -15.08 -2.97 -10.49
C LYS A 254 -14.22 -1.90 -11.15
N GLY A 255 -13.70 -0.98 -10.33
CA GLY A 255 -12.81 0.11 -10.77
C GLY A 255 -13.50 1.21 -11.56
N LEU A 256 -14.80 1.38 -11.41
CA LEU A 256 -15.51 2.59 -11.84
C LEU A 256 -15.23 3.74 -10.87
N PRO A 257 -15.29 5.00 -11.33
CA PRO A 257 -15.06 6.16 -10.48
C PRO A 257 -16.27 6.47 -9.59
N TRP A 258 -16.61 5.53 -8.71
CA TRP A 258 -17.85 5.60 -7.90
C TRP A 258 -17.93 6.84 -7.00
N GLY A 259 -16.79 7.27 -6.44
CA GLY A 259 -16.77 8.51 -5.65
C GLY A 259 -17.07 9.73 -6.49
N ILE A 260 -16.59 9.79 -7.74
CA ILE A 260 -16.89 10.89 -8.67
C ILE A 260 -18.38 10.88 -9.04
N TYR A 261 -18.97 9.67 -9.25
CA TYR A 261 -20.41 9.57 -9.50
C TYR A 261 -21.20 9.98 -8.26
N TYR A 262 -20.81 9.54 -7.07
CA TYR A 262 -21.39 9.97 -5.82
C TYR A 262 -21.35 11.49 -5.67
N ASN A 263 -20.20 12.11 -5.85
CA ASN A 263 -20.06 13.56 -5.72
C ASN A 263 -21.05 14.33 -6.59
N ARG A 264 -21.28 13.85 -7.80
CA ARG A 264 -22.16 14.51 -8.80
C ARG A 264 -23.65 14.18 -8.62
N TYR A 265 -23.96 12.94 -8.26
CA TYR A 265 -25.31 12.40 -8.43
C TYR A 265 -26.04 12.06 -7.13
N HIS A 266 -25.37 11.96 -5.97
CA HIS A 266 -26.00 11.48 -4.72
C HIS A 266 -27.12 12.37 -4.19
N LYS A 267 -27.22 13.62 -4.63
CA LYS A 267 -28.28 14.56 -4.21
C LYS A 267 -29.61 14.37 -4.97
N ASN A 268 -29.59 13.60 -6.04
CA ASN A 268 -30.78 13.33 -6.83
C ASN A 268 -31.54 12.14 -6.26
N THR A 269 -32.84 12.08 -6.54
CA THR A 269 -33.70 10.96 -6.17
C THR A 269 -33.73 9.95 -7.31
N TYR A 270 -33.52 8.69 -6.97
CA TYR A 270 -33.55 7.58 -7.92
C TYR A 270 -34.54 6.51 -7.48
N ASP A 271 -35.09 5.77 -8.44
CA ASP A 271 -35.75 4.49 -8.20
C ASP A 271 -34.71 3.35 -8.46
N PRO A 272 -34.23 2.68 -7.42
CA PRO A 272 -33.26 1.61 -7.59
C PRO A 272 -33.73 0.45 -8.47
N LYS A 273 -35.06 0.17 -8.42
CA LYS A 273 -35.67 -0.90 -9.25
C LYS A 273 -35.63 -0.54 -10.73
N ALA A 274 -35.96 0.71 -11.05
CA ALA A 274 -35.92 1.20 -12.43
C ALA A 274 -34.50 1.25 -12.96
N LEU A 275 -33.51 1.73 -12.15
CA LEU A 275 -32.09 1.71 -12.51
C LEU A 275 -31.57 0.30 -12.77
N GLU A 276 -31.89 -0.65 -11.88
CA GLU A 276 -31.45 -2.03 -12.01
C GLU A 276 -32.01 -2.72 -13.23
N GLN A 277 -33.29 -2.47 -13.54
CA GLN A 277 -33.95 -2.98 -14.74
C GLN A 277 -33.33 -2.43 -16.01
N GLU A 278 -33.01 -1.13 -16.05
CA GLU A 278 -32.34 -0.47 -17.17
C GLU A 278 -30.94 -1.04 -17.36
N VAL A 279 -30.16 -1.18 -16.28
CA VAL A 279 -28.83 -1.83 -16.31
C VAL A 279 -28.93 -3.24 -16.88
N ALA A 280 -29.88 -4.06 -16.43
CA ALA A 280 -30.05 -5.41 -16.92
C ALA A 280 -30.35 -5.45 -18.42
N THR A 281 -31.23 -4.57 -18.89
CA THR A 281 -31.60 -4.43 -20.32
C THR A 281 -30.36 -4.07 -21.16
N LEU A 282 -29.62 -3.02 -20.76
CA LEU A 282 -28.42 -2.58 -21.48
C LEU A 282 -27.28 -3.57 -21.44
N MET A 283 -27.15 -4.35 -20.36
CA MET A 283 -26.14 -5.42 -20.27
C MET A 283 -26.43 -6.57 -21.23
N ALA A 284 -27.69 -6.87 -21.52
CA ALA A 284 -28.11 -7.89 -22.45
C ALA A 284 -28.06 -7.43 -23.92
N ASP A 285 -28.04 -6.15 -24.17
CA ASP A 285 -28.03 -5.56 -25.51
C ASP A 285 -26.64 -5.75 -26.16
N GLU A 286 -26.59 -6.42 -27.31
CA GLU A 286 -25.35 -6.68 -28.08
C GLU A 286 -24.77 -5.44 -28.73
N ASP A 287 -25.60 -4.44 -29.05
CA ASP A 287 -25.17 -3.19 -29.67
C ASP A 287 -24.47 -2.26 -28.68
N VAL A 288 -24.65 -2.47 -27.39
CA VAL A 288 -23.92 -1.72 -26.34
C VAL A 288 -22.50 -2.26 -26.18
N THR A 289 -21.50 -1.52 -26.65
CA THR A 289 -20.08 -1.98 -26.61
C THR A 289 -19.35 -1.56 -25.34
N LYS A 290 -19.75 -0.45 -24.69
CA LYS A 290 -19.12 0.09 -23.48
C LYS A 290 -19.92 -0.27 -22.22
N LYS A 291 -19.98 -1.55 -21.86
CA LYS A 291 -20.75 -2.04 -20.71
C LYS A 291 -20.41 -1.31 -19.38
N ARG A 292 -19.19 -0.87 -19.19
CA ARG A 292 -18.79 -0.07 -18.01
C ARG A 292 -19.41 1.34 -18.01
N GLY A 293 -19.76 1.88 -19.17
CA GLY A 293 -20.43 3.17 -19.31
C GLY A 293 -21.90 3.17 -18.87
N ILE A 294 -22.52 2.00 -18.79
CA ILE A 294 -23.94 1.84 -18.45
C ILE A 294 -24.30 2.52 -17.13
N TYR A 295 -23.47 2.35 -16.10
CA TYR A 295 -23.76 2.91 -14.78
C TYR A 295 -23.80 4.44 -14.77
N LYS A 296 -22.87 5.08 -15.48
CA LYS A 296 -22.92 6.54 -15.66
C LYS A 296 -24.16 6.94 -16.47
N TYR A 297 -24.39 6.26 -17.58
CA TYR A 297 -25.53 6.53 -18.45
C TYR A 297 -26.87 6.47 -17.73
N VAL A 298 -27.14 5.39 -16.99
CA VAL A 298 -28.45 5.24 -16.30
C VAL A 298 -28.67 6.28 -15.20
N LEU A 299 -27.58 6.71 -14.50
CA LEU A 299 -27.65 7.79 -13.53
C LEU A 299 -27.98 9.13 -14.21
N GLU A 300 -27.34 9.43 -15.33
CA GLU A 300 -27.56 10.66 -16.11
C GLU A 300 -28.95 10.69 -16.75
N LYS A 301 -29.37 9.59 -17.38
CA LYS A 301 -30.69 9.44 -17.98
C LYS A 301 -31.83 9.64 -16.94
N ALA A 302 -31.67 9.10 -15.76
CA ALA A 302 -32.68 9.23 -14.70
C ALA A 302 -32.88 10.67 -14.22
N ILE A 303 -31.92 11.58 -14.47
CA ILE A 303 -32.01 13.01 -14.15
C ILE A 303 -32.21 13.90 -15.40
N GLY A 304 -32.56 13.28 -16.54
CA GLY A 304 -32.87 14.00 -17.76
C GLY A 304 -31.67 14.32 -18.68
N ASN A 305 -30.50 13.76 -18.41
CA ASN A 305 -29.31 13.89 -19.26
C ASN A 305 -29.08 12.60 -20.06
N ASP A 306 -29.78 12.47 -21.19
CA ASP A 306 -29.69 11.28 -22.04
C ASP A 306 -28.62 11.46 -23.13
N ASP A 307 -27.46 10.82 -22.99
CA ASP A 307 -26.40 10.81 -23.99
C ASP A 307 -25.98 9.36 -24.33
N PRO A 308 -26.62 8.74 -25.34
CA PRO A 308 -26.33 7.38 -25.77
C PRO A 308 -24.89 7.16 -26.24
N SER A 309 -24.15 8.21 -26.62
CA SER A 309 -22.74 8.09 -27.05
C SER A 309 -21.85 7.46 -25.97
N VAL A 310 -22.23 7.59 -24.71
CA VAL A 310 -21.53 6.98 -23.55
C VAL A 310 -21.52 5.45 -23.63
N LEU A 311 -22.51 4.86 -24.27
CA LEU A 311 -22.68 3.41 -24.42
C LEU A 311 -21.90 2.83 -25.59
N GLY A 312 -21.37 3.67 -26.50
CA GLY A 312 -20.68 3.26 -27.71
C GLY A 312 -21.59 2.49 -28.68
N ILE A 313 -22.89 2.80 -28.68
CA ILE A 313 -23.84 2.28 -29.65
C ILE A 313 -23.38 2.72 -31.04
N ARG A 314 -23.27 1.77 -31.97
CA ARG A 314 -22.99 2.10 -33.38
C ARG A 314 -24.21 2.81 -33.95
N ALA A 315 -24.08 4.08 -34.27
CA ALA A 315 -25.07 4.75 -35.10
C ALA A 315 -25.03 4.08 -36.50
N PHE A 316 -26.15 3.52 -36.89
CA PHE A 316 -26.36 3.05 -38.27
C PHE A 316 -26.55 4.24 -39.17
#